data_b7bf6a2a242ce5d0406161c23b366c27
#
_entry.id   b7bf6a2a242ce5d0406161c23b366c27
#
_cell.length_a   1.000
_cell.length_b   1.000
_cell.length_c   1.000
_cell.angle_alpha   90.00
_cell.angle_beta   90.00
_cell.angle_gamma   90.00
#
_symmetry.space_group_name_H-M   'P 1'
#
loop_
_entity.id
_entity.type
_entity.pdbx_description
1 polymer ?
#
loop_
_entity_poly.entity_id
_entity_poly.type
_entity_poly.pdbx_seq_one_letter_code
_entity_poly.pdbx_strand_id
1 'polypeptide(L)'
;REMILERPHYEGHPPLWWMMLAAPAKLGVPYEIGLKSINLACATLMIWLLEFKTKLPEPFKVILPFSYFLCYQYGVTSRPYALMVAAMLLVAINWKTRDEKPWREALSMMLLCLTSSYGLVIAGMFAANWVVRFVWQEHSLIRNRRRFIALLALLAAAMAILIDVMPAKDVYSGNFDISGMTQPAPLWMQICNSWLLLPAEALFTSTVSDTNLVFIGLSPTLLYTGTVSCLMWAPLIHISRRRHNAMLLLSSYTVMCLVFAQHFSMHHLGILLGFFIAVLAIDCDERRIGVDDWPAWCATMADQFA
;
A
#
# COMPACT_ATOMS: atom_id res chain seq x y z
N ARG A 1 1.47 27.77 9.03
CA ARG A 1 1.39 27.09 10.33
C ARG A 1 0.21 26.13 10.38
N GLU A 2 -0.98 26.57 10.06
CA GLU A 2 -2.22 25.75 10.00
C GLU A 2 -2.07 24.50 9.12
N MET A 3 -1.51 24.63 7.91
CA MET A 3 -1.32 23.52 6.97
C MET A 3 -0.41 22.39 7.50
N ILE A 4 0.46 22.68 8.47
CA ILE A 4 1.43 21.71 8.99
C ILE A 4 0.97 21.15 10.34
N LEU A 5 0.34 21.96 11.18
CA LEU A 5 0.00 21.59 12.55
C LEU A 5 -1.47 21.23 12.76
N GLU A 6 -2.37 21.73 11.93
CA GLU A 6 -3.82 21.57 12.13
C GLU A 6 -4.44 20.63 11.09
N ARG A 7 -4.12 20.80 9.81
CA ARG A 7 -4.68 19.96 8.74
C ARG A 7 -4.44 18.45 8.88
N PRO A 8 -3.27 17.96 9.35
CA PRO A 8 -3.09 16.53 9.56
C PRO A 8 -4.16 15.89 10.44
N HIS A 9 -4.63 16.61 11.47
CA HIS A 9 -5.67 16.17 12.38
C HIS A 9 -7.06 16.02 11.73
N TYR A 10 -7.31 16.75 10.63
CA TYR A 10 -8.61 16.72 9.93
C TYR A 10 -8.63 15.79 8.73
N GLU A 11 -7.50 15.59 8.06
CA GLU A 11 -7.41 14.85 6.81
C GLU A 11 -6.73 13.49 6.96
N GLY A 12 -6.10 13.20 8.13
CA GLY A 12 -5.33 11.97 8.35
C GLY A 12 -4.10 11.84 7.45
N HIS A 13 -3.63 12.97 6.88
CA HIS A 13 -2.44 13.04 6.06
C HIS A 13 -1.33 13.79 6.80
N PRO A 14 -0.15 13.16 7.00
CA PRO A 14 1.00 13.82 7.59
C PRO A 14 1.45 15.05 6.78
N PRO A 15 2.23 15.98 7.37
CA PRO A 15 2.49 17.28 6.78
C PRO A 15 3.38 17.26 5.54
N LEU A 16 4.02 16.14 5.19
CA LEU A 16 4.96 16.05 4.06
C LEU A 16 4.37 16.57 2.75
N TRP A 17 3.16 16.12 2.41
CA TRP A 17 2.49 16.56 1.18
C TRP A 17 2.29 18.07 1.14
N TRP A 18 1.80 18.63 2.24
CA TRP A 18 1.59 20.08 2.38
C TRP A 18 2.90 20.88 2.34
N MET A 19 3.97 20.34 2.94
CA MET A 19 5.30 20.97 2.90
C MET A 19 5.85 20.97 1.46
N MET A 20 5.67 19.90 0.70
CA MET A 20 6.07 19.84 -0.70
C MET A 20 5.32 20.89 -1.53
N LEU A 21 4.01 21.06 -1.31
CA LEU A 21 3.20 22.07 -2.00
C LEU A 21 3.54 23.51 -1.56
N ALA A 22 3.92 23.70 -0.31
CA ALA A 22 4.29 25.01 0.19
C ALA A 22 5.59 25.56 -0.42
N ALA A 23 6.50 24.70 -0.88
CA ALA A 23 7.77 25.13 -1.45
C ALA A 23 7.58 25.96 -2.75
N PRO A 24 6.91 25.48 -3.80
CA PRO A 24 6.66 26.28 -4.99
C PRO A 24 5.75 27.47 -4.72
N ALA A 25 4.76 27.35 -3.82
CA ALA A 25 3.90 28.45 -3.44
C ALA A 25 4.68 29.64 -2.83
N LYS A 26 5.67 29.36 -1.98
CA LYS A 26 6.57 30.40 -1.41
C LYS A 26 7.46 31.04 -2.46
N LEU A 27 7.73 30.36 -3.56
CA LEU A 27 8.48 30.90 -4.70
C LEU A 27 7.60 31.69 -5.69
N GLY A 28 6.32 31.88 -5.37
CA GLY A 28 5.37 32.59 -6.20
C GLY A 28 4.83 31.80 -7.41
N VAL A 29 5.04 30.47 -7.43
CA VAL A 29 4.48 29.61 -8.47
C VAL A 29 2.95 29.53 -8.26
N PRO A 30 2.13 29.71 -9.31
CA PRO A 30 0.69 29.53 -9.21
C PRO A 30 0.33 28.15 -8.64
N TYR A 31 -0.66 28.11 -7.75
CA TYR A 31 -1.01 26.88 -6.99
C TYR A 31 -1.26 25.68 -7.89
N GLU A 32 -2.01 25.83 -8.97
CA GLU A 32 -2.29 24.73 -9.91
C GLU A 32 -1.04 24.17 -10.57
N ILE A 33 -0.11 25.03 -10.96
CA ILE A 33 1.15 24.61 -11.59
C ILE A 33 2.01 23.89 -10.57
N GLY A 34 2.14 24.44 -9.35
CA GLY A 34 2.89 23.81 -8.26
C GLY A 34 2.32 22.43 -7.91
N LEU A 35 1.01 22.33 -7.74
CA LEU A 35 0.31 21.09 -7.42
C LEU A 35 0.52 20.02 -8.50
N LYS A 36 0.27 20.35 -9.77
CA LYS A 36 0.41 19.43 -10.90
C LYS A 36 1.86 19.00 -11.12
N SER A 37 2.81 19.92 -10.97
CA SER A 37 4.25 19.62 -11.13
C SER A 37 4.76 18.67 -10.07
N ILE A 38 4.37 18.86 -8.80
CA ILE A 38 4.74 17.96 -7.71
C ILE A 38 4.12 16.59 -7.91
N ASN A 39 2.82 16.53 -8.27
CA ASN A 39 2.17 15.25 -8.53
C ASN A 39 2.83 14.50 -9.69
N LEU A 40 3.15 15.21 -10.79
CA LEU A 40 3.86 14.63 -11.93
C LEU A 40 5.24 14.10 -11.53
N ALA A 41 5.98 14.85 -10.71
CA ALA A 41 7.29 14.40 -10.20
C ALA A 41 7.15 13.12 -9.35
N CYS A 42 6.14 13.05 -8.46
CA CYS A 42 5.87 11.85 -7.66
C CYS A 42 5.44 10.66 -8.53
N ALA A 43 4.58 10.88 -9.53
CA ALA A 43 4.15 9.84 -10.46
C ALA A 43 5.31 9.35 -11.33
N THR A 44 6.15 10.27 -11.82
CA THR A 44 7.37 9.91 -12.57
C THR A 44 8.33 9.10 -11.70
N LEU A 45 8.55 9.50 -10.45
CA LEU A 45 9.37 8.74 -9.50
C LEU A 45 8.81 7.34 -9.28
N MET A 46 7.50 7.21 -9.07
CA MET A 46 6.81 5.93 -8.89
C MET A 46 7.05 5.00 -10.08
N ILE A 47 6.82 5.48 -11.30
CA ILE A 47 7.03 4.69 -12.52
C ILE A 47 8.52 4.37 -12.73
N TRP A 48 9.40 5.33 -12.50
CA TRP A 48 10.84 5.11 -12.61
C TRP A 48 11.34 4.02 -11.64
N LEU A 49 10.87 4.02 -10.40
CA LEU A 49 11.20 2.97 -9.43
C LEU A 49 10.67 1.62 -9.89
N LEU A 50 9.42 1.56 -10.37
CA LEU A 50 8.79 0.36 -10.87
C LEU A 50 9.59 -0.26 -12.03
N GLU A 51 9.92 0.55 -13.04
CA GLU A 51 10.57 0.10 -14.28
C GLU A 51 12.03 -0.27 -14.07
N PHE A 52 12.79 0.61 -13.42
CA PHE A 52 14.24 0.53 -13.44
C PHE A 52 14.86 -0.02 -12.15
N LYS A 53 14.11 -0.07 -11.05
CA LYS A 53 14.64 -0.48 -9.74
C LYS A 53 14.06 -1.79 -9.21
N THR A 54 12.85 -2.16 -9.64
CA THR A 54 12.30 -3.46 -9.27
C THR A 54 12.81 -4.57 -10.18
N LYS A 55 12.74 -5.82 -9.69
CA LYS A 55 13.04 -7.03 -10.48
C LYS A 55 11.78 -7.76 -10.93
N LEU A 56 10.68 -7.03 -11.04
CA LEU A 56 9.45 -7.56 -11.59
C LEU A 56 9.67 -8.10 -13.02
N PRO A 57 8.94 -9.17 -13.43
CA PRO A 57 8.95 -9.63 -14.81
C PRO A 57 8.54 -8.52 -15.79
N GLU A 58 9.16 -8.48 -16.96
CA GLU A 58 8.93 -7.41 -17.96
C GLU A 58 7.44 -7.20 -18.32
N PRO A 59 6.59 -8.24 -18.49
CA PRO A 59 5.17 -8.01 -18.75
C PRO A 59 4.46 -7.18 -17.67
N PHE A 60 4.82 -7.37 -16.39
CA PHE A 60 4.26 -6.58 -15.31
C PHE A 60 4.71 -5.13 -15.35
N LYS A 61 5.98 -4.88 -15.64
CA LYS A 61 6.51 -3.52 -15.80
C LYS A 61 5.79 -2.78 -16.92
N VAL A 62 5.55 -3.44 -18.06
CA VAL A 62 4.86 -2.82 -19.20
C VAL A 62 3.39 -2.55 -18.89
N ILE A 63 2.69 -3.44 -18.19
CA ILE A 63 1.23 -3.34 -18.01
C ILE A 63 0.85 -2.48 -16.80
N LEU A 64 1.55 -2.63 -15.66
CA LEU A 64 1.18 -1.98 -14.40
C LEU A 64 1.12 -0.45 -14.47
N PRO A 65 2.06 0.26 -15.16
CA PRO A 65 1.98 1.71 -15.31
C PRO A 65 0.68 2.20 -15.93
N PHE A 66 0.05 1.39 -16.79
CA PHE A 66 -1.21 1.73 -17.47
C PHE A 66 -2.46 1.26 -16.72
N SER A 67 -2.31 0.70 -15.51
CA SER A 67 -3.46 0.40 -14.66
C SER A 67 -4.21 1.69 -14.31
N TYR A 68 -5.53 1.57 -14.10
CA TYR A 68 -6.38 2.73 -13.78
C TYR A 68 -5.82 3.55 -12.60
N PHE A 69 -5.37 2.87 -11.53
CA PHE A 69 -4.91 3.58 -10.34
C PHE A 69 -3.56 4.26 -10.55
N LEU A 70 -2.57 3.60 -11.16
CA LEU A 70 -1.25 4.21 -11.31
C LEU A 70 -1.25 5.30 -12.39
N CYS A 71 -1.89 5.02 -13.53
CA CYS A 71 -1.93 5.96 -14.66
C CYS A 71 -2.87 7.14 -14.40
N TYR A 72 -4.15 6.84 -14.18
CA TYR A 72 -5.19 7.86 -14.10
C TYR A 72 -5.36 8.40 -12.68
N GLN A 73 -5.72 7.54 -11.73
CA GLN A 73 -6.09 8.01 -10.39
C GLN A 73 -4.93 8.70 -9.66
N TYR A 74 -3.72 8.15 -9.72
CA TYR A 74 -2.55 8.69 -9.02
C TYR A 74 -1.67 9.58 -9.92
N GLY A 75 -1.69 9.33 -11.24
CA GLY A 75 -0.98 10.18 -12.20
C GLY A 75 -1.65 11.54 -12.41
N VAL A 76 -2.99 11.59 -12.40
CA VAL A 76 -3.76 12.82 -12.69
C VAL A 76 -4.30 13.48 -11.42
N THR A 77 -4.83 12.71 -10.46
CA THR A 77 -5.35 13.26 -9.21
C THR A 77 -4.22 13.62 -8.27
N SER A 78 -4.03 14.92 -8.07
CA SER A 78 -2.92 15.47 -7.28
C SER A 78 -3.11 15.24 -5.77
N ARG A 79 -2.74 14.05 -5.32
CA ARG A 79 -2.79 13.59 -3.93
C ARG A 79 -1.52 12.82 -3.56
N PRO A 80 -1.22 12.58 -2.27
CA PRO A 80 0.03 11.93 -1.84
C PRO A 80 0.18 10.46 -2.27
N TYR A 81 -0.81 9.87 -2.95
CA TYR A 81 -0.84 8.43 -3.24
C TYR A 81 0.24 7.95 -4.21
N ALA A 82 0.61 8.75 -5.22
CA ALA A 82 1.73 8.43 -6.09
C ALA A 82 3.05 8.35 -5.29
N LEU A 83 3.26 9.30 -4.36
CA LEU A 83 4.40 9.28 -3.45
C LEU A 83 4.35 8.07 -2.51
N MET A 84 3.17 7.68 -2.03
CA MET A 84 3.00 6.52 -1.17
C MET A 84 3.37 5.22 -1.89
N VAL A 85 2.91 5.01 -3.11
CA VAL A 85 3.33 3.84 -3.92
C VAL A 85 4.83 3.88 -4.19
N ALA A 86 5.41 5.04 -4.52
CA ALA A 86 6.86 5.19 -4.66
C ALA A 86 7.61 4.80 -3.37
N ALA A 87 7.11 5.20 -2.20
CA ALA A 87 7.68 4.82 -0.90
C ALA A 87 7.55 3.31 -0.63
N MET A 88 6.43 2.67 -0.98
CA MET A 88 6.28 1.21 -0.91
C MET A 88 7.29 0.49 -1.80
N LEU A 89 7.52 0.99 -3.02
CA LEU A 89 8.53 0.44 -3.92
C LEU A 89 9.95 0.61 -3.35
N LEU A 90 10.25 1.74 -2.70
CA LEU A 90 11.54 1.92 -2.01
C LEU A 90 11.73 0.92 -0.88
N VAL A 91 10.70 0.65 -0.07
CA VAL A 91 10.71 -0.41 0.94
C VAL A 91 11.00 -1.75 0.26
N ALA A 92 10.29 -2.08 -0.81
CA ALA A 92 10.48 -3.35 -1.52
C ALA A 92 11.90 -3.51 -2.10
N ILE A 93 12.47 -2.46 -2.68
CA ILE A 93 13.83 -2.44 -3.26
C ILE A 93 14.90 -2.63 -2.17
N ASN A 94 14.70 -2.07 -0.99
CA ASN A 94 15.66 -2.15 0.11
C ASN A 94 15.44 -3.40 0.99
N TRP A 95 14.32 -4.10 0.86
CA TRP A 95 13.91 -5.21 1.73
C TRP A 95 14.95 -6.32 1.85
N LYS A 96 15.58 -6.72 0.74
CA LYS A 96 16.60 -7.78 0.72
C LYS A 96 17.84 -7.42 1.53
N THR A 97 18.24 -6.16 1.52
CA THR A 97 19.44 -5.66 2.19
C THR A 97 19.18 -5.02 3.55
N ARG A 98 17.93 -5.14 4.08
CA ARG A 98 17.49 -4.46 5.31
C ARG A 98 18.35 -4.79 6.55
N ASP A 99 18.86 -6.01 6.61
CA ASP A 99 19.68 -6.44 7.74
C ASP A 99 21.13 -5.92 7.66
N GLU A 100 21.64 -5.73 6.44
CA GLU A 100 22.97 -5.16 6.18
C GLU A 100 22.96 -3.63 6.22
N LYS A 101 21.88 -3.04 5.69
CA LYS A 101 21.71 -1.58 5.53
C LYS A 101 20.40 -1.08 6.21
N PRO A 102 20.27 -1.29 7.54
CA PRO A 102 18.99 -1.08 8.24
C PRO A 102 18.48 0.36 8.15
N TRP A 103 19.37 1.35 8.04
CA TRP A 103 18.98 2.74 7.88
C TRP A 103 18.31 3.06 6.55
N ARG A 104 18.72 2.38 5.45
CA ARG A 104 18.05 2.57 4.16
C ARG A 104 16.61 2.10 4.22
N GLU A 105 16.39 0.94 4.83
CA GLU A 105 15.07 0.38 5.01
C GLU A 105 14.23 1.22 5.96
N ALA A 106 14.76 1.60 7.13
CA ALA A 106 14.06 2.46 8.07
C ALA A 106 13.66 3.81 7.45
N LEU A 107 14.55 4.45 6.68
CA LEU A 107 14.24 5.70 5.98
C LEU A 107 13.16 5.53 4.92
N SER A 108 13.14 4.40 4.19
CA SER A 108 12.07 4.09 3.24
C SER A 108 10.72 3.93 3.94
N MET A 109 10.70 3.24 5.08
CA MET A 109 9.49 3.10 5.91
C MET A 109 9.07 4.43 6.54
N MET A 110 10.00 5.27 7.02
CA MET A 110 9.70 6.61 7.53
C MET A 110 9.07 7.49 6.44
N LEU A 111 9.61 7.43 5.21
CA LEU A 111 8.99 8.14 4.09
C LEU A 111 7.57 7.64 3.85
N LEU A 112 7.34 6.33 3.90
CA LEU A 112 6.01 5.75 3.75
C LEU A 112 5.07 6.23 4.87
N CYS A 113 5.51 6.26 6.12
CA CYS A 113 4.74 6.83 7.24
C CYS A 113 4.32 8.29 6.99
N LEU A 114 5.18 9.08 6.36
CA LEU A 114 4.93 10.50 6.09
C LEU A 114 3.95 10.76 4.93
N THR A 115 3.50 9.73 4.21
CA THR A 115 2.58 9.90 3.08
C THR A 115 1.11 9.97 3.49
N SER A 116 0.68 9.09 4.39
CA SER A 116 -0.71 9.03 4.87
C SER A 116 -0.83 8.10 6.09
N SER A 117 -1.98 8.14 6.77
CA SER A 117 -2.32 7.16 7.81
C SER A 117 -2.28 5.71 7.32
N TYR A 118 -2.67 5.45 6.07
CA TYR A 118 -2.51 4.12 5.44
C TYR A 118 -1.04 3.74 5.27
N GLY A 119 -0.20 4.69 4.87
CA GLY A 119 1.25 4.51 4.78
C GLY A 119 1.87 4.15 6.12
N LEU A 120 1.40 4.77 7.22
CA LEU A 120 1.81 4.45 8.57
C LEU A 120 1.46 2.99 8.94
N VAL A 121 0.24 2.53 8.64
CA VAL A 121 -0.21 1.15 8.89
C VAL A 121 0.65 0.15 8.10
N ILE A 122 0.85 0.40 6.81
CA ILE A 122 1.64 -0.48 5.95
C ILE A 122 3.10 -0.55 6.42
N ALA A 123 3.72 0.59 6.70
CA ALA A 123 5.08 0.64 7.23
C ALA A 123 5.19 -0.10 8.58
N GLY A 124 4.19 0.06 9.46
CA GLY A 124 4.11 -0.67 10.72
C GLY A 124 4.06 -2.18 10.52
N MET A 125 3.32 -2.67 9.54
CA MET A 125 3.23 -4.10 9.21
C MET A 125 4.53 -4.63 8.60
N PHE A 126 5.20 -3.88 7.73
CA PHE A 126 6.52 -4.24 7.22
C PHE A 126 7.55 -4.29 8.36
N ALA A 127 7.56 -3.29 9.23
CA ALA A 127 8.45 -3.25 10.38
C ALA A 127 8.18 -4.42 11.36
N ALA A 128 6.92 -4.72 11.65
CA ALA A 128 6.54 -5.85 12.50
C ALA A 128 7.01 -7.19 11.91
N ASN A 129 6.81 -7.40 10.60
CA ASN A 129 7.32 -8.59 9.91
C ASN A 129 8.86 -8.67 9.93
N TRP A 130 9.55 -7.54 9.79
CA TRP A 130 11.00 -7.47 9.92
C TRP A 130 11.45 -7.89 11.33
N VAL A 131 10.83 -7.34 12.39
CA VAL A 131 11.12 -7.67 13.80
C VAL A 131 10.84 -9.14 14.08
N VAL A 132 9.69 -9.68 13.65
CA VAL A 132 9.30 -11.08 13.88
C VAL A 132 10.32 -12.04 13.24
N ARG A 133 10.70 -11.80 11.98
CA ARG A 133 11.73 -12.62 11.31
C ARG A 133 13.05 -12.59 12.04
N PHE A 134 13.45 -11.43 12.45
CA PHE A 134 14.69 -11.22 13.17
C PHE A 134 14.71 -11.95 14.52
N VAL A 135 13.63 -11.83 15.31
CA VAL A 135 13.52 -12.53 16.59
C VAL A 135 13.54 -14.03 16.40
N TRP A 136 12.87 -14.55 15.38
CA TRP A 136 12.87 -15.99 15.10
C TRP A 136 14.24 -16.54 14.65
N GLN A 137 15.00 -15.76 13.88
CA GLN A 137 16.29 -16.20 13.32
C GLN A 137 17.44 -16.03 14.30
N GLU A 138 17.49 -14.94 15.05
CA GLU A 138 18.63 -14.58 15.88
C GLU A 138 18.35 -14.69 17.39
N HIS A 139 17.10 -14.90 17.79
CA HIS A 139 16.65 -14.98 19.20
C HIS A 139 17.07 -13.78 20.08
N SER A 140 17.48 -12.66 19.47
CA SER A 140 17.93 -11.46 20.18
C SER A 140 17.74 -10.19 19.37
N LEU A 141 16.95 -9.22 19.88
CA LEU A 141 16.75 -7.91 19.26
C LEU A 141 18.02 -7.05 19.27
N ILE A 142 18.90 -7.25 20.21
CA ILE A 142 20.04 -6.34 20.51
C ILE A 142 21.32 -6.75 19.81
N ARG A 143 21.41 -7.97 19.26
CA ARG A 143 22.63 -8.52 18.66
C ARG A 143 23.21 -7.61 17.57
N ASN A 144 22.36 -6.93 16.78
CA ASN A 144 22.79 -5.94 15.82
C ASN A 144 22.36 -4.52 16.24
N ARG A 145 23.26 -3.81 16.92
CA ARG A 145 23.01 -2.47 17.47
C ARG A 145 22.53 -1.48 16.40
N ARG A 146 23.08 -1.54 15.19
CA ARG A 146 22.69 -0.62 14.09
C ARG A 146 21.23 -0.82 13.69
N ARG A 147 20.79 -2.07 13.57
CA ARG A 147 19.40 -2.43 13.24
C ARG A 147 18.46 -2.04 14.36
N PHE A 148 18.82 -2.34 15.61
CA PHE A 148 18.02 -1.98 16.77
C PHE A 148 17.80 -0.45 16.85
N ILE A 149 18.85 0.36 16.66
CA ILE A 149 18.73 1.83 16.66
C ILE A 149 17.86 2.32 15.48
N ALA A 150 18.01 1.73 14.30
CA ALA A 150 17.19 2.08 13.13
C ALA A 150 15.70 1.78 13.37
N LEU A 151 15.38 0.64 13.99
CA LEU A 151 14.00 0.27 14.36
C LEU A 151 13.44 1.19 15.45
N LEU A 152 14.24 1.56 16.45
CA LEU A 152 13.83 2.55 17.48
C LEU A 152 13.56 3.92 16.86
N ALA A 153 14.41 4.37 15.96
CA ALA A 153 14.21 5.64 15.24
C ALA A 153 12.94 5.60 14.38
N LEU A 154 12.69 4.48 13.69
CA LEU A 154 11.46 4.27 12.93
C LEU A 154 10.22 4.31 13.84
N LEU A 155 10.28 3.62 14.98
CA LEU A 155 9.19 3.61 15.97
C LEU A 155 8.93 5.03 16.51
N ALA A 156 9.97 5.76 16.86
CA ALA A 156 9.84 7.15 17.34
C ALA A 156 9.22 8.07 16.27
N ALA A 157 9.65 7.94 15.00
CA ALA A 157 9.08 8.68 13.89
C ALA A 157 7.60 8.30 13.66
N ALA A 158 7.28 7.01 13.67
CA ALA A 158 5.92 6.51 13.52
C ALA A 158 4.99 7.01 14.62
N MET A 159 5.46 7.02 15.88
CA MET A 159 4.71 7.58 17.03
C MET A 159 4.49 9.08 16.90
N ALA A 160 5.50 9.84 16.47
CA ALA A 160 5.35 11.28 16.24
C ALA A 160 4.31 11.55 15.14
N ILE A 161 4.36 10.81 14.04
CA ILE A 161 3.38 10.92 12.94
C ILE A 161 1.99 10.48 13.40
N LEU A 162 1.88 9.41 14.20
CA LEU A 162 0.59 8.96 14.75
C LEU A 162 -0.06 10.07 15.58
N ILE A 163 0.71 10.76 16.42
CA ILE A 163 0.21 11.89 17.22
C ILE A 163 -0.25 13.03 16.31
N ASP A 164 0.52 13.32 15.25
CA ASP A 164 0.24 14.39 14.29
C ASP A 164 -1.04 14.12 13.46
N VAL A 165 -1.36 12.86 13.16
CA VAL A 165 -2.57 12.49 12.41
C VAL A 165 -3.75 12.07 13.29
N MET A 166 -3.63 12.13 14.62
CA MET A 166 -4.75 11.83 15.50
C MET A 166 -5.91 12.80 15.26
N PRO A 167 -7.13 12.28 15.05
CA PRO A 167 -8.29 13.12 14.78
C PRO A 167 -8.50 14.19 15.85
N ALA A 168 -8.72 15.42 15.45
CA ALA A 168 -9.15 16.49 16.36
C ALA A 168 -10.53 16.15 16.96
N LYS A 169 -10.84 16.67 18.15
CA LYS A 169 -12.10 16.36 18.86
C LYS A 169 -13.35 16.81 18.10
N ASP A 170 -13.21 17.78 17.23
CA ASP A 170 -14.25 18.40 16.41
C ASP A 170 -14.21 17.90 14.94
N VAL A 171 -13.33 16.94 14.64
CA VAL A 171 -13.36 16.27 13.34
C VAL A 171 -14.71 15.60 13.21
N TYR A 172 -15.44 16.01 12.21
CA TYR A 172 -16.52 15.22 11.64
C TYR A 172 -15.88 13.96 11.04
N SER A 173 -15.62 12.99 11.93
CA SER A 173 -15.36 11.63 11.46
C SER A 173 -16.63 11.26 10.72
N GLY A 174 -16.56 11.23 9.38
CA GLY A 174 -17.75 10.96 8.58
C GLY A 174 -18.28 9.55 8.84
N ASN A 175 -18.84 9.34 10.00
CA ASN A 175 -20.03 8.57 10.15
C ASN A 175 -21.02 9.30 9.25
N PHE A 176 -20.90 9.03 7.94
CA PHE A 176 -22.05 9.22 7.09
C PHE A 176 -23.18 8.63 7.89
N ASP A 177 -24.04 9.48 8.40
CA ASP A 177 -25.27 9.07 9.01
C ASP A 177 -26.09 8.47 7.87
N ILE A 178 -25.84 7.17 7.65
CA ILE A 178 -26.58 6.32 6.72
C ILE A 178 -27.90 5.95 7.43
N SER A 179 -28.46 6.89 8.19
CA SER A 179 -29.71 6.71 8.93
C SER A 179 -30.93 6.41 8.06
N GLY A 180 -30.78 6.36 6.76
CA GLY A 180 -31.76 5.87 5.79
C GLY A 180 -31.32 4.61 5.04
N MET A 181 -30.10 4.08 5.23
CA MET A 181 -29.62 2.89 4.56
C MET A 181 -29.65 1.66 5.51
N THR A 182 -29.78 0.48 4.91
CA THR A 182 -29.70 -0.80 5.62
C THR A 182 -28.52 -0.86 6.58
N GLN A 183 -28.70 -1.49 7.75
CA GLN A 183 -27.66 -1.56 8.77
C GLN A 183 -26.32 -2.04 8.20
N PRO A 184 -25.18 -1.42 8.60
CA PRO A 184 -23.89 -1.83 8.11
C PRO A 184 -23.63 -3.30 8.45
N ALA A 185 -23.02 -4.02 7.50
CA ALA A 185 -22.65 -5.42 7.70
C ALA A 185 -21.75 -5.56 8.94
N PRO A 186 -21.84 -6.67 9.69
CA PRO A 186 -20.96 -6.93 10.81
C PRO A 186 -19.48 -6.89 10.36
N LEU A 187 -18.57 -6.45 11.24
CA LEU A 187 -17.14 -6.25 10.94
C LEU A 187 -16.50 -7.48 10.28
N TRP A 188 -16.78 -8.70 10.79
CA TRP A 188 -16.22 -9.91 10.21
C TRP A 188 -16.60 -10.09 8.73
N MET A 189 -17.80 -9.68 8.37
CA MET A 189 -18.35 -9.76 7.03
C MET A 189 -17.71 -8.72 6.10
N GLN A 190 -17.47 -7.51 6.61
CA GLN A 190 -16.71 -6.48 5.88
C GLN A 190 -15.28 -6.94 5.60
N ILE A 191 -14.64 -7.62 6.55
CA ILE A 191 -13.31 -8.22 6.37
C ILE A 191 -13.35 -9.30 5.30
N CYS A 192 -14.33 -10.23 5.35
CA CYS A 192 -14.50 -11.26 4.32
C CYS A 192 -14.72 -10.66 2.93
N ASN A 193 -15.55 -9.62 2.83
CA ASN A 193 -15.76 -8.91 1.57
C ASN A 193 -14.48 -8.24 1.06
N SER A 194 -13.71 -7.64 1.97
CA SER A 194 -12.42 -7.06 1.60
C SER A 194 -11.46 -8.10 1.01
N TRP A 195 -11.44 -9.31 1.55
CA TRP A 195 -10.64 -10.40 1.00
C TRP A 195 -11.12 -10.91 -0.36
N LEU A 196 -12.44 -10.93 -0.58
CA LEU A 196 -13.05 -11.49 -1.78
C LEU A 196 -13.21 -10.48 -2.92
N LEU A 197 -13.32 -9.18 -2.63
CA LEU A 197 -13.66 -8.18 -3.64
C LEU A 197 -12.49 -7.26 -3.97
N LEU A 198 -11.81 -6.73 -2.97
CA LEU A 198 -10.85 -5.65 -3.17
C LEU A 198 -9.65 -6.00 -4.06
N PRO A 199 -9.09 -7.24 -4.06
CA PRO A 199 -7.99 -7.56 -4.96
C PRO A 199 -8.38 -7.44 -6.43
N ALA A 200 -9.54 -7.95 -6.83
CA ALA A 200 -10.03 -7.82 -8.20
C ALA A 200 -10.26 -6.35 -8.58
N GLU A 201 -10.89 -5.59 -7.70
CA GLU A 201 -11.18 -4.18 -7.93
C GLU A 201 -9.92 -3.31 -7.97
N ALA A 202 -8.89 -3.67 -7.22
CA ALA A 202 -7.60 -2.99 -7.27
C ALA A 202 -6.92 -3.13 -8.64
N LEU A 203 -7.16 -4.23 -9.37
CA LEU A 203 -6.63 -4.44 -10.73
C LEU A 203 -7.54 -3.93 -11.83
N PHE A 204 -8.82 -4.29 -11.77
CA PHE A 204 -9.74 -4.14 -12.91
C PHE A 204 -10.75 -3.01 -12.75
N THR A 205 -10.89 -2.43 -11.55
CA THR A 205 -11.68 -1.22 -11.26
C THR A 205 -13.06 -1.22 -11.92
N SER A 206 -13.91 -2.17 -11.60
CA SER A 206 -15.11 -2.26 -12.42
C SER A 206 -16.40 -1.84 -11.74
N THR A 207 -16.61 -2.11 -10.47
CA THR A 207 -17.98 -2.09 -9.97
C THR A 207 -18.18 -1.81 -8.49
N VAL A 208 -17.11 -1.71 -7.68
CA VAL A 208 -17.27 -1.42 -6.27
C VAL A 208 -17.55 0.07 -6.09
N SER A 209 -18.80 0.41 -5.74
CA SER A 209 -19.10 1.70 -5.13
C SER A 209 -18.71 1.68 -3.66
N ASP A 210 -18.49 2.85 -3.06
CA ASP A 210 -18.17 3.00 -1.63
C ASP A 210 -19.19 2.28 -0.70
N THR A 211 -20.39 2.04 -1.20
CA THR A 211 -21.47 1.34 -0.49
C THR A 211 -21.36 -0.18 -0.52
N ASN A 212 -20.64 -0.78 -1.47
CA ASN A 212 -20.67 -2.23 -1.68
C ASN A 212 -19.87 -3.06 -0.67
N LEU A 213 -18.94 -2.45 0.05
CA LEU A 213 -18.26 -3.12 1.18
C LEU A 213 -19.20 -3.32 2.39
N VAL A 214 -20.23 -2.51 2.49
CA VAL A 214 -21.16 -2.48 3.61
C VAL A 214 -22.32 -3.46 3.40
N PHE A 215 -22.64 -3.83 2.15
CA PHE A 215 -23.80 -4.65 1.80
C PHE A 215 -23.42 -6.01 1.24
N ILE A 216 -24.15 -7.04 1.70
CA ILE A 216 -24.03 -8.38 1.17
C ILE A 216 -25.33 -8.74 0.47
N GLY A 217 -25.22 -8.87 -0.84
CA GLY A 217 -26.15 -9.61 -1.66
C GLY A 217 -25.37 -10.52 -2.59
N LEU A 218 -25.80 -11.75 -2.77
CA LEU A 218 -25.30 -12.60 -3.85
C LEU A 218 -25.73 -11.96 -5.17
N SER A 219 -24.81 -11.26 -5.81
CA SER A 219 -25.01 -10.69 -7.15
C SER A 219 -24.06 -11.37 -8.15
N PRO A 220 -24.39 -11.42 -9.43
CA PRO A 220 -23.45 -11.91 -10.46
C PRO A 220 -22.10 -11.19 -10.42
N THR A 221 -22.12 -9.91 -10.07
CA THR A 221 -20.91 -9.08 -9.88
C THR A 221 -20.04 -9.59 -8.74
N LEU A 222 -20.64 -9.97 -7.60
CA LEU A 222 -19.93 -10.54 -6.46
C LEU A 222 -19.26 -11.86 -6.83
N LEU A 223 -19.94 -12.71 -7.58
CA LEU A 223 -19.39 -13.99 -8.06
C LEU A 223 -18.20 -13.74 -9.00
N TYR A 224 -18.33 -12.80 -9.91
CA TYR A 224 -17.26 -12.44 -10.84
C TYR A 224 -16.04 -11.87 -10.09
N THR A 225 -16.22 -10.84 -9.28
CA THR A 225 -15.13 -10.20 -8.53
C THR A 225 -14.49 -11.15 -7.53
N GLY A 226 -15.28 -11.98 -6.85
CA GLY A 226 -14.78 -13.02 -5.95
C GLY A 226 -13.94 -14.07 -6.68
N THR A 227 -14.38 -14.51 -7.86
CA THR A 227 -13.62 -15.47 -8.68
C THR A 227 -12.29 -14.86 -9.13
N VAL A 228 -12.29 -13.63 -9.63
CA VAL A 228 -11.07 -12.92 -10.06
C VAL A 228 -10.13 -12.72 -8.88
N SER A 229 -10.64 -12.34 -7.72
CA SER A 229 -9.81 -12.21 -6.50
C SER A 229 -9.19 -13.54 -6.08
N CYS A 230 -9.92 -14.65 -6.14
CA CYS A 230 -9.37 -15.99 -5.87
C CYS A 230 -8.25 -16.35 -6.86
N LEU A 231 -8.46 -16.06 -8.15
CA LEU A 231 -7.44 -16.28 -9.18
C LEU A 231 -6.19 -15.44 -8.96
N MET A 232 -6.31 -14.24 -8.38
CA MET A 232 -5.17 -13.43 -7.98
C MET A 232 -4.49 -13.94 -6.71
N TRP A 233 -5.27 -14.32 -5.69
CA TRP A 233 -4.73 -14.81 -4.44
C TRP A 233 -3.91 -16.09 -4.61
N ALA A 234 -4.36 -17.02 -5.45
CA ALA A 234 -3.70 -18.30 -5.62
C ALA A 234 -2.22 -18.15 -6.02
N PRO A 235 -1.84 -17.43 -7.10
CA PRO A 235 -0.43 -17.23 -7.45
C PRO A 235 0.31 -16.37 -6.42
N LEU A 236 -0.28 -15.30 -5.90
CA LEU A 236 0.37 -14.44 -4.91
C LEU A 236 0.76 -15.23 -3.66
N ILE A 237 -0.18 -15.98 -3.07
CA ILE A 237 0.08 -16.80 -1.90
C ILE A 237 1.10 -17.90 -2.22
N HIS A 238 0.99 -18.55 -3.39
CA HIS A 238 1.90 -19.61 -3.78
C HIS A 238 3.34 -19.09 -3.90
N ILE A 239 3.55 -17.98 -4.60
CA ILE A 239 4.87 -17.35 -4.77
C ILE A 239 5.41 -16.90 -3.41
N SER A 240 4.63 -16.14 -2.63
CA SER A 240 5.06 -15.64 -1.33
C SER A 240 5.35 -16.75 -0.33
N ARG A 241 4.62 -17.90 -0.38
CA ARG A 241 4.97 -19.09 0.45
C ARG A 241 6.32 -19.66 0.06
N ARG A 242 6.61 -19.82 -1.22
CA ARG A 242 7.90 -20.32 -1.71
C ARG A 242 9.06 -19.39 -1.36
N ARG A 243 8.78 -18.09 -1.19
CA ARG A 243 9.76 -17.06 -0.81
C ARG A 243 9.77 -16.76 0.68
N HIS A 244 9.04 -17.53 1.50
CA HIS A 244 8.89 -17.31 2.94
C HIS A 244 8.33 -15.92 3.31
N ASN A 245 7.62 -15.25 2.39
CA ASN A 245 7.01 -13.93 2.56
C ASN A 245 5.48 -13.99 2.76
N ALA A 246 4.87 -15.20 2.82
CA ALA A 246 3.43 -15.34 2.98
C ALA A 246 2.91 -14.66 4.25
N MET A 247 3.67 -14.66 5.34
CA MET A 247 3.30 -13.93 6.55
C MET A 247 3.25 -12.43 6.30
N LEU A 248 4.24 -11.88 5.59
CA LEU A 248 4.23 -10.46 5.21
C LEU A 248 3.00 -10.12 4.38
N LEU A 249 2.69 -10.91 3.34
CA LEU A 249 1.52 -10.70 2.48
C LEU A 249 0.22 -10.75 3.28
N LEU A 250 -0.03 -11.88 3.98
CA LEU A 250 -1.33 -12.18 4.58
C LEU A 250 -1.60 -11.33 5.83
N SER A 251 -0.61 -11.17 6.73
CA SER A 251 -0.81 -10.37 7.94
C SER A 251 -1.00 -8.88 7.61
N SER A 252 -0.19 -8.35 6.70
CA SER A 252 -0.31 -6.95 6.30
C SER A 252 -1.64 -6.68 5.60
N TYR A 253 -2.07 -7.57 4.70
CA TYR A 253 -3.35 -7.44 4.04
C TYR A 253 -4.53 -7.51 5.01
N THR A 254 -4.49 -8.43 5.98
CA THR A 254 -5.55 -8.54 7.00
C THR A 254 -5.69 -7.25 7.81
N VAL A 255 -4.56 -6.66 8.24
CA VAL A 255 -4.60 -5.38 8.98
C VAL A 255 -5.10 -4.24 8.08
N MET A 256 -4.73 -4.22 6.81
CA MET A 256 -5.29 -3.25 5.86
C MET A 256 -6.81 -3.41 5.71
N CYS A 257 -7.33 -4.64 5.65
CA CYS A 257 -8.77 -4.89 5.61
C CYS A 257 -9.50 -4.36 6.86
N LEU A 258 -8.89 -4.47 8.04
CA LEU A 258 -9.44 -3.89 9.27
C LEU A 258 -9.54 -2.36 9.20
N VAL A 259 -8.52 -1.71 8.63
CA VAL A 259 -8.53 -0.25 8.42
C VAL A 259 -9.55 0.16 7.37
N PHE A 260 -9.64 -0.56 6.25
CA PHE A 260 -10.64 -0.30 5.21
C PHE A 260 -12.06 -0.55 5.67
N ALA A 261 -12.30 -1.50 6.57
CA ALA A 261 -13.63 -1.71 7.16
C ALA A 261 -14.09 -0.50 7.99
N GLN A 262 -13.16 0.31 8.48
CA GLN A 262 -13.46 1.52 9.25
C GLN A 262 -13.57 2.76 8.36
N HIS A 263 -12.72 2.84 7.35
CA HIS A 263 -12.64 4.02 6.48
C HIS A 263 -12.17 3.61 5.09
N PHE A 264 -13.11 3.58 4.14
CA PHE A 264 -12.85 3.20 2.77
C PHE A 264 -13.42 4.22 1.79
N SER A 265 -12.66 4.49 0.76
CA SER A 265 -13.10 5.21 -0.45
C SER A 265 -12.48 4.55 -1.67
N MET A 266 -13.13 4.67 -2.82
CA MET A 266 -12.72 4.00 -4.06
C MET A 266 -11.25 4.26 -4.45
N HIS A 267 -10.75 5.47 -4.22
CA HIS A 267 -9.35 5.80 -4.50
C HIS A 267 -8.33 5.08 -3.61
N HIS A 268 -8.75 4.47 -2.50
CA HIS A 268 -7.88 3.66 -1.64
C HIS A 268 -7.55 2.30 -2.26
N LEU A 269 -8.30 1.84 -3.26
CA LEU A 269 -7.99 0.58 -3.97
C LEU A 269 -6.60 0.59 -4.60
N GLY A 270 -6.14 1.73 -5.08
CA GLY A 270 -4.79 1.86 -5.63
C GLY A 270 -3.68 1.68 -4.58
N ILE A 271 -4.00 1.87 -3.28
CA ILE A 271 -3.08 1.55 -2.17
C ILE A 271 -2.85 0.04 -2.12
N LEU A 272 -3.93 -0.75 -2.27
CA LEU A 272 -3.84 -2.21 -2.33
C LEU A 272 -3.03 -2.66 -3.55
N LEU A 273 -3.27 -2.06 -4.70
CA LEU A 273 -2.47 -2.35 -5.89
C LEU A 273 -0.98 -2.07 -5.63
N GLY A 274 -0.65 -0.91 -5.07
CA GLY A 274 0.72 -0.55 -4.69
C GLY A 274 1.33 -1.55 -3.70
N PHE A 275 0.55 -1.99 -2.71
CA PHE A 275 0.96 -3.02 -1.75
C PHE A 275 1.25 -4.37 -2.42
N PHE A 276 0.37 -4.86 -3.30
CA PHE A 276 0.58 -6.11 -4.03
C PHE A 276 1.83 -6.04 -4.92
N ILE A 277 2.02 -4.92 -5.61
CA ILE A 277 3.22 -4.68 -6.43
C ILE A 277 4.48 -4.70 -5.55
N ALA A 278 4.45 -4.05 -4.39
CA ALA A 278 5.60 -4.03 -3.48
C ALA A 278 5.95 -5.42 -2.95
N VAL A 279 4.97 -6.21 -2.52
CA VAL A 279 5.20 -7.58 -2.06
C VAL A 279 5.72 -8.47 -3.19
N LEU A 280 5.13 -8.37 -4.38
CA LEU A 280 5.60 -9.11 -5.55
C LEU A 280 7.04 -8.70 -5.94
N ALA A 281 7.38 -7.42 -5.83
CA ALA A 281 8.74 -6.94 -6.08
C ALA A 281 9.75 -7.49 -5.07
N ILE A 282 9.36 -7.63 -3.80
CA ILE A 282 10.17 -8.31 -2.76
C ILE A 282 10.41 -9.77 -3.15
N ASP A 283 9.35 -10.48 -3.52
CA ASP A 283 9.42 -11.90 -3.89
C ASP A 283 10.32 -12.10 -5.15
N CYS A 284 10.26 -11.20 -6.11
CA CYS A 284 11.09 -11.21 -7.31
C CYS A 284 12.56 -10.86 -7.04
N ASP A 285 12.85 -10.04 -6.01
CA ASP A 285 14.23 -9.63 -5.71
C ASP A 285 15.03 -10.75 -5.05
N GLU A 286 14.37 -11.67 -4.36
CA GLU A 286 15.03 -12.85 -3.79
C GLU A 286 15.57 -13.80 -4.88
N ARG A 287 14.77 -14.04 -5.92
CA ARG A 287 15.13 -14.81 -7.12
C ARG A 287 14.14 -14.48 -8.24
N ARG A 288 14.59 -14.44 -9.50
CA ARG A 288 13.65 -14.26 -10.64
C ARG A 288 12.55 -15.31 -10.60
N ILE A 289 11.32 -14.87 -10.78
CA ILE A 289 10.17 -15.77 -10.89
C ILE A 289 10.29 -16.47 -12.25
N GLY A 290 10.41 -17.81 -12.20
CA GLY A 290 10.39 -18.68 -13.36
C GLY A 290 9.04 -19.41 -13.48
N VAL A 291 8.87 -20.18 -14.55
CA VAL A 291 7.67 -20.99 -14.78
C VAL A 291 7.40 -21.94 -13.59
N ASP A 292 8.45 -22.49 -12.98
CA ASP A 292 8.35 -23.39 -11.83
C ASP A 292 7.82 -22.74 -10.55
N ASP A 293 7.81 -21.40 -10.48
CA ASP A 293 7.30 -20.67 -9.33
C ASP A 293 5.77 -20.45 -9.40
N TRP A 294 5.17 -20.71 -10.56
CA TRP A 294 3.73 -20.58 -10.74
C TRP A 294 2.99 -21.86 -10.33
N PRO A 295 1.73 -21.77 -9.90
CA PRO A 295 0.89 -22.94 -9.75
C PRO A 295 0.82 -23.74 -11.03
N ALA A 296 0.76 -25.07 -10.95
CA ALA A 296 0.79 -25.96 -12.12
C ALA A 296 -0.24 -25.59 -13.18
N TRP A 297 -1.44 -25.15 -12.78
CA TRP A 297 -2.49 -24.72 -13.72
C TRP A 297 -2.14 -23.43 -14.47
N CYS A 298 -1.35 -22.51 -13.88
CA CYS A 298 -0.83 -21.34 -14.59
C CYS A 298 0.32 -21.70 -15.53
N ALA A 299 1.20 -22.60 -15.13
CA ALA A 299 2.32 -23.07 -15.95
C ALA A 299 1.82 -23.76 -17.22
N THR A 300 0.80 -24.61 -17.11
CA THR A 300 0.19 -25.30 -18.25
C THR A 300 -0.44 -24.33 -19.26
N MET A 301 -1.02 -23.22 -18.78
CA MET A 301 -1.53 -22.17 -19.68
C MET A 301 -0.40 -21.42 -20.37
N ALA A 302 0.69 -21.11 -19.67
CA ALA A 302 1.84 -20.42 -20.27
C ALA A 302 2.50 -21.26 -21.38
N ASP A 303 2.61 -22.58 -21.21
CA ASP A 303 3.14 -23.51 -22.21
C ASP A 303 2.24 -23.64 -23.46
N GLN A 304 0.94 -23.35 -23.32
CA GLN A 304 0.02 -23.36 -24.47
C GLN A 304 0.09 -22.09 -25.34
N PHE A 305 0.69 -21.02 -24.81
CA PHE A 305 0.83 -19.72 -25.48
C PHE A 305 2.29 -19.38 -25.84
N ALA A 306 3.23 -20.25 -25.53
CA ALA A 306 4.64 -20.15 -25.93
C ALA A 306 4.89 -20.85 -27.26
#